data_d6c7a570d8f454da8be78b9cd0121854
#
_entry.id   d6c7a570d8f454da8be78b9cd0121854
#
_cell.length_a   1.000
_cell.length_b   1.000
_cell.length_c   1.000
_cell.angle_alpha   90.00
_cell.angle_beta   90.00
_cell.angle_gamma   90.00
#
_symmetry.space_group_name_H-M   'P 1'
#
loop_
_entity.id
_entity.type
_entity.pdbx_description
1 polymer ?
#
loop_
_entity_poly.entity_id
_entity_poly.type
_entity_poly.pdbx_seq_one_letter_code
_entity_poly.pdbx_strand_id
1 'polypeptide(L)'
;IIQGGMGVGISLSGLASAVANQGGVGVISSAGLGVIYREHSKDYNTASIWGLREELRKAREKTKGIIGVNVMVAMSNFADMVRTAIAEKADIIFSGAGMPLNLPSFLTKGSKTKLAPIVSSARAAKLICEKWLANYKYVPDAIVVEGPKAGGHLGYKPEQITDEHFSLERLLPEIVSEVRRLGTAHDTHIPVIAAGGIYTGEDIYRIMELGADGVQMGTRFVTTEECDASTEFKRSYIEASQQDIEIIQSPVGMPGRAIHNSFLERVKQGLKQPKSCPFNCIKTCDVTHSPYCIIMALYNAFKGNLSAGYAFAGVNACLLYTSDA
;
A
#
# COMPACT_ATOMS: atom_id res chain seq x y z
N ILE A 1 -0.67 -12.75 9.57
CA ILE A 1 -1.06 -12.19 8.25
C ILE A 1 -1.36 -10.71 8.42
N ILE A 2 -0.89 -9.89 7.46
CA ILE A 2 -1.21 -8.47 7.34
C ILE A 2 -2.03 -8.29 6.07
N GLN A 3 -3.18 -7.64 6.16
CA GLN A 3 -3.88 -7.14 4.98
C GLN A 3 -3.23 -5.82 4.58
N GLY A 4 -2.62 -5.77 3.41
CA GLY A 4 -1.93 -4.58 2.90
C GLY A 4 -2.88 -3.42 2.63
N GLY A 5 -2.43 -2.18 2.92
CA GLY A 5 -3.22 -0.99 2.65
C GLY A 5 -3.43 -0.76 1.16
N MET A 6 -4.67 -0.70 0.72
CA MET A 6 -5.07 -0.56 -0.68
C MET A 6 -5.88 0.72 -0.88
N GLY A 7 -5.31 1.68 -1.61
CA GLY A 7 -5.98 2.93 -1.99
C GLY A 7 -6.46 2.89 -3.43
N VAL A 8 -7.42 3.71 -3.81
CA VAL A 8 -8.23 4.69 -3.05
C VAL A 8 -9.51 4.01 -2.58
N GLY A 9 -9.76 3.98 -1.26
CA GLY A 9 -11.02 3.49 -0.73
C GLY A 9 -11.21 1.97 -0.68
N ILE A 10 -10.20 1.18 -1.08
CA ILE A 10 -10.33 -0.29 -1.15
C ILE A 10 -10.22 -0.90 0.25
N SER A 11 -9.28 -0.41 1.07
CA SER A 11 -9.18 -0.79 2.48
C SER A 11 -9.39 0.42 3.38
N LEU A 12 -10.57 0.53 3.94
CA LEU A 12 -10.98 1.49 4.95
C LEU A 12 -11.28 0.76 6.27
N SER A 13 -12.12 1.33 7.11
CA SER A 13 -12.48 0.76 8.42
C SER A 13 -13.24 -0.56 8.31
N GLY A 14 -13.97 -0.81 7.24
CA GLY A 14 -14.71 -2.06 7.01
C GLY A 14 -13.77 -3.23 6.95
N LEU A 15 -12.95 -3.30 5.91
CA LEU A 15 -11.99 -4.38 5.70
C LEU A 15 -10.97 -4.47 6.84
N ALA A 16 -10.39 -3.34 7.25
CA ALA A 16 -9.35 -3.35 8.27
C ALA A 16 -9.85 -3.93 9.60
N SER A 17 -11.05 -3.55 10.05
CA SER A 17 -11.61 -4.08 11.29
C SER A 17 -11.98 -5.57 11.20
N ALA A 18 -12.47 -6.02 10.04
CA ALA A 18 -12.80 -7.43 9.82
C ALA A 18 -11.54 -8.31 9.94
N VAL A 19 -10.45 -7.93 9.28
CA VAL A 19 -9.16 -8.63 9.38
C VAL A 19 -8.64 -8.63 10.81
N ALA A 20 -8.70 -7.48 11.50
CA ALA A 20 -8.24 -7.36 12.87
C ALA A 20 -9.06 -8.24 13.84
N ASN A 21 -10.34 -8.40 13.62
CA ASN A 21 -11.22 -9.28 14.40
C ASN A 21 -10.87 -10.78 14.21
N GLN A 22 -10.24 -11.14 13.11
CA GLN A 22 -9.74 -12.50 12.84
C GLN A 22 -8.29 -12.71 13.31
N GLY A 23 -7.72 -11.78 14.09
CA GLY A 23 -6.37 -11.88 14.62
C GLY A 23 -5.26 -11.48 13.63
N GLY A 24 -5.61 -10.96 12.47
CA GLY A 24 -4.66 -10.36 11.53
C GLY A 24 -4.36 -8.89 11.87
N VAL A 25 -3.53 -8.26 11.05
CA VAL A 25 -3.32 -6.81 11.07
C VAL A 25 -4.11 -6.18 9.93
N GLY A 26 -5.17 -5.43 10.28
CA GLY A 26 -5.97 -4.71 9.31
C GLY A 26 -5.36 -3.34 9.02
N VAL A 27 -5.23 -2.95 7.74
CA VAL A 27 -4.53 -1.73 7.36
C VAL A 27 -5.42 -0.79 6.56
N ILE A 28 -5.64 0.40 7.09
CA ILE A 28 -6.35 1.50 6.40
C ILE A 28 -5.37 2.20 5.46
N SER A 29 -5.78 2.41 4.20
CA SER A 29 -5.02 3.22 3.25
C SER A 29 -5.36 4.70 3.41
N SER A 30 -4.36 5.55 3.64
CA SER A 30 -4.55 7.01 3.71
C SER A 30 -4.65 7.68 2.33
N ALA A 31 -4.35 6.94 1.26
CA ALA A 31 -4.37 7.48 -0.10
C ALA A 31 -5.79 7.82 -0.56
N GLY A 32 -6.00 9.07 -0.99
CA GLY A 32 -7.25 9.50 -1.60
C GLY A 32 -8.38 9.86 -0.64
N LEU A 33 -8.16 9.85 0.66
CA LEU A 33 -9.20 10.19 1.64
C LEU A 33 -9.78 11.59 1.42
N GLY A 34 -8.97 12.57 0.97
CA GLY A 34 -9.44 13.92 0.69
C GLY A 34 -10.43 14.01 -0.49
N VAL A 35 -10.48 13.02 -1.38
CA VAL A 35 -11.51 12.94 -2.42
C VAL A 35 -12.73 12.19 -1.91
N ILE A 36 -12.53 11.14 -1.11
CA ILE A 36 -13.64 10.37 -0.51
C ILE A 36 -14.48 11.27 0.42
N TYR A 37 -13.82 12.08 1.21
CA TYR A 37 -14.44 12.95 2.25
C TYR A 37 -14.47 14.43 1.87
N ARG A 38 -14.53 14.74 0.56
CA ARG A 38 -14.52 16.11 0.04
C ARG A 38 -15.70 16.99 0.47
N GLU A 39 -16.77 16.40 0.98
CA GLU A 39 -17.92 17.10 1.55
C GLU A 39 -17.56 17.82 2.87
N HIS A 40 -16.53 17.36 3.60
CA HIS A 40 -16.08 17.98 4.85
C HIS A 40 -15.17 19.19 4.66
N SER A 41 -14.50 19.28 3.51
CA SER A 41 -13.68 20.46 3.16
C SER A 41 -13.39 20.51 1.67
N LYS A 42 -13.34 21.75 1.13
CA LYS A 42 -12.83 21.98 -0.22
C LYS A 42 -11.31 21.82 -0.31
N ASP A 43 -10.61 22.02 0.80
CA ASP A 43 -9.18 21.76 0.91
C ASP A 43 -8.91 20.25 1.04
N TYR A 44 -8.16 19.71 0.06
CA TYR A 44 -7.86 18.29 -0.04
C TYR A 44 -7.15 17.73 1.21
N ASN A 45 -6.20 18.51 1.78
CA ASN A 45 -5.45 18.06 2.94
C ASN A 45 -6.32 18.02 4.20
N THR A 46 -7.12 19.05 4.43
CA THR A 46 -8.08 19.11 5.54
C THR A 46 -9.08 17.95 5.47
N ALA A 47 -9.64 17.69 4.28
CA ALA A 47 -10.53 16.55 4.06
C ALA A 47 -9.82 15.20 4.28
N SER A 48 -8.54 15.08 3.89
CA SER A 48 -7.73 13.87 4.12
C SER A 48 -7.51 13.61 5.61
N ILE A 49 -7.15 14.64 6.37
CA ILE A 49 -6.96 14.56 7.83
C ILE A 49 -8.26 14.13 8.51
N TRP A 50 -9.36 14.76 8.14
CA TRP A 50 -10.66 14.41 8.67
C TRP A 50 -11.02 12.94 8.36
N GLY A 51 -10.86 12.55 7.09
CA GLY A 51 -11.18 11.18 6.65
C GLY A 51 -10.34 10.11 7.36
N LEU A 52 -9.05 10.34 7.58
CA LEU A 52 -8.21 9.39 8.30
C LEU A 52 -8.62 9.24 9.77
N ARG A 53 -8.98 10.35 10.44
CA ARG A 53 -9.52 10.32 11.80
C ARG A 53 -10.80 9.51 11.87
N GLU A 54 -11.71 9.78 10.96
CA GLU A 54 -13.01 9.12 10.90
C GLU A 54 -12.84 7.61 10.68
N GLU A 55 -12.01 7.20 9.73
CA GLU A 55 -11.79 5.78 9.45
C GLU A 55 -11.12 5.05 10.62
N LEU A 56 -10.14 5.67 11.29
CA LEU A 56 -9.52 5.07 12.47
C LEU A 56 -10.52 4.92 13.64
N ARG A 57 -11.37 5.91 13.86
CA ARG A 57 -12.41 5.85 14.91
C ARG A 57 -13.44 4.78 14.62
N LYS A 58 -13.96 4.74 13.38
CA LYS A 58 -14.88 3.68 12.93
C LYS A 58 -14.28 2.27 13.10
N ALA A 59 -12.99 2.12 12.76
CA ALA A 59 -12.31 0.85 12.96
C ALA A 59 -12.24 0.48 14.46
N ARG A 60 -11.91 1.44 15.33
CA ARG A 60 -11.84 1.20 16.80
C ARG A 60 -13.19 0.90 17.44
N GLU A 61 -14.28 1.39 16.88
CA GLU A 61 -15.64 0.99 17.31
C GLU A 61 -15.94 -0.47 17.00
N LYS A 62 -15.38 -1.00 15.88
CA LYS A 62 -15.65 -2.35 15.37
C LYS A 62 -14.68 -3.40 15.89
N THR A 63 -13.47 -3.02 16.34
CA THR A 63 -12.44 -3.98 16.72
C THR A 63 -11.57 -3.51 17.89
N LYS A 64 -11.08 -4.49 18.67
CA LYS A 64 -9.98 -4.34 19.64
C LYS A 64 -8.63 -4.82 19.08
N GLY A 65 -8.62 -5.37 17.86
CA GLY A 65 -7.45 -5.90 17.20
C GLY A 65 -6.50 -4.82 16.67
N ILE A 66 -5.47 -5.25 15.97
CA ILE A 66 -4.39 -4.37 15.48
C ILE A 66 -4.82 -3.66 14.20
N ILE A 67 -4.81 -2.32 14.24
CA ILE A 67 -5.12 -1.46 13.10
C ILE A 67 -3.88 -0.66 12.69
N GLY A 68 -3.42 -0.91 11.47
CA GLY A 68 -2.37 -0.15 10.82
C GLY A 68 -2.88 0.92 9.86
N VAL A 69 -1.99 1.82 9.48
CA VAL A 69 -2.23 2.81 8.43
C VAL A 69 -1.11 2.73 7.39
N ASN A 70 -1.46 2.64 6.11
CA ASN A 70 -0.49 2.78 5.02
C ASN A 70 -0.40 4.23 4.58
N VAL A 71 0.82 4.79 4.57
CA VAL A 71 1.10 6.17 4.17
C VAL A 71 2.23 6.21 3.15
N MET A 72 1.93 6.63 1.92
CA MET A 72 2.91 6.73 0.84
C MET A 72 3.78 7.98 1.00
N VAL A 73 5.12 7.82 0.93
CA VAL A 73 6.08 8.95 0.98
C VAL A 73 5.87 9.95 -0.16
N ALA A 74 5.42 9.48 -1.31
CA ALA A 74 5.14 10.29 -2.50
C ALA A 74 3.98 11.28 -2.32
N MET A 75 3.11 11.09 -1.33
CA MET A 75 1.98 12.00 -1.07
C MET A 75 2.48 13.37 -0.59
N SER A 76 1.87 14.45 -1.08
CA SER A 76 2.19 15.81 -0.66
C SER A 76 1.87 16.05 0.82
N ASN A 77 0.81 15.45 1.33
CA ASN A 77 0.37 15.53 2.73
C ASN A 77 0.91 14.38 3.61
N PHE A 78 2.01 13.73 3.22
CA PHE A 78 2.63 12.63 3.97
C PHE A 78 2.77 12.91 5.47
N ALA A 79 3.34 14.08 5.81
CA ALA A 79 3.59 14.45 7.20
C ALA A 79 2.29 14.57 8.03
N ASP A 80 1.24 15.13 7.44
CA ASP A 80 -0.04 15.30 8.13
C ASP A 80 -0.76 13.98 8.31
N MET A 81 -0.68 13.06 7.34
CA MET A 81 -1.22 11.70 7.47
C MET A 81 -0.51 10.94 8.58
N VAL A 82 0.83 11.00 8.65
CA VAL A 82 1.61 10.35 9.71
C VAL A 82 1.25 10.92 11.08
N ARG A 83 1.23 12.25 11.24
CA ARG A 83 0.84 12.91 12.50
C ARG A 83 -0.59 12.52 12.92
N THR A 84 -1.52 12.49 11.96
CA THR A 84 -2.90 12.11 12.22
C THR A 84 -3.00 10.65 12.67
N ALA A 85 -2.31 9.73 12.01
CA ALA A 85 -2.30 8.32 12.41
C ALA A 85 -1.75 8.13 13.83
N ILE A 86 -0.68 8.84 14.20
CA ILE A 86 -0.10 8.82 15.55
C ILE A 86 -1.07 9.41 16.58
N ALA A 87 -1.69 10.56 16.27
CA ALA A 87 -2.64 11.24 17.17
C ALA A 87 -3.88 10.40 17.45
N GLU A 88 -4.38 9.67 16.44
CA GLU A 88 -5.53 8.75 16.56
C GLU A 88 -5.10 7.33 17.02
N LYS A 89 -3.84 7.17 17.46
CA LYS A 89 -3.29 5.95 18.06
C LYS A 89 -3.40 4.71 17.16
N ALA A 90 -3.07 4.86 15.88
CA ALA A 90 -2.84 3.71 15.03
C ALA A 90 -1.75 2.82 15.64
N ASP A 91 -1.92 1.50 15.60
CA ASP A 91 -0.96 0.58 16.20
C ASP A 91 0.35 0.54 15.43
N ILE A 92 0.27 0.64 14.09
CA ILE A 92 1.44 0.59 13.21
C ILE A 92 1.24 1.46 11.96
N ILE A 93 2.31 2.10 11.49
CA ILE A 93 2.35 2.81 10.22
C ILE A 93 3.26 2.05 9.26
N PHE A 94 2.70 1.63 8.12
CA PHE A 94 3.42 1.09 6.98
C PHE A 94 3.72 2.22 6.00
N SER A 95 4.98 2.37 5.58
CA SER A 95 5.36 3.47 4.70
C SER A 95 6.29 3.04 3.59
N GLY A 96 5.89 3.32 2.34
CA GLY A 96 6.59 3.00 1.10
C GLY A 96 6.30 4.03 0.02
N ALA A 97 6.44 3.64 -1.26
CA ALA A 97 6.40 4.53 -2.42
C ALA A 97 7.37 5.72 -2.25
N GLY A 98 8.62 5.40 -1.97
CA GLY A 98 9.72 6.25 -1.59
C GLY A 98 10.35 5.81 -0.26
N MET A 99 11.50 6.37 0.09
CA MET A 99 12.21 6.03 1.34
C MET A 99 11.75 6.92 2.49
N PRO A 100 11.13 6.37 3.57
CA PRO A 100 10.60 7.14 4.68
C PRO A 100 11.71 7.51 5.69
N LEU A 101 12.79 8.18 5.24
CA LEU A 101 14.01 8.40 6.04
C LEU A 101 13.77 9.23 7.30
N ASN A 102 12.73 10.06 7.33
CA ASN A 102 12.38 10.93 8.46
C ASN A 102 11.14 10.46 9.24
N LEU A 103 10.62 9.26 8.98
CA LEU A 103 9.37 8.79 9.60
C LEU A 103 9.44 8.78 11.15
N PRO A 104 10.53 8.36 11.81
CA PRO A 104 10.60 8.40 13.27
C PRO A 104 10.54 9.80 13.88
N SER A 105 10.86 10.87 13.13
CA SER A 105 10.78 12.25 13.64
C SER A 105 9.37 12.71 14.01
N PHE A 106 8.35 11.99 13.53
CA PHE A 106 6.95 12.30 13.82
C PHE A 106 6.45 11.67 15.14
N LEU A 107 7.18 10.70 15.70
CA LEU A 107 6.80 10.09 16.97
C LEU A 107 6.87 11.13 18.09
N THR A 108 5.80 11.20 18.87
CA THR A 108 5.74 12.04 20.07
C THR A 108 6.12 11.23 21.31
N LYS A 109 6.54 11.92 22.37
CA LYS A 109 6.90 11.27 23.65
C LYS A 109 5.71 10.45 24.16
N GLY A 110 5.95 9.16 24.38
CA GLY A 110 4.92 8.22 24.85
C GLY A 110 4.04 7.62 23.74
N SER A 111 4.28 7.92 22.46
CA SER A 111 3.62 7.23 21.34
C SER A 111 3.93 5.73 21.40
N LYS A 112 2.89 4.91 21.20
CA LYS A 112 3.01 3.45 21.08
C LYS A 112 2.93 2.97 19.63
N THR A 113 2.72 3.88 18.69
CA THR A 113 2.61 3.58 17.27
C THR A 113 3.92 3.02 16.75
N LYS A 114 3.87 1.85 16.14
CA LYS A 114 4.99 1.15 15.52
C LYS A 114 5.24 1.68 14.11
N LEU A 115 6.48 1.56 13.62
CA LEU A 115 6.87 2.03 12.31
C LEU A 115 7.50 0.90 11.49
N ALA A 116 6.91 0.64 10.31
CA ALA A 116 7.35 -0.39 9.39
C ALA A 116 7.57 0.20 7.97
N PRO A 117 8.82 0.38 7.54
CA PRO A 117 9.11 0.77 6.17
C PRO A 117 8.89 -0.40 5.21
N ILE A 118 8.47 -0.07 3.97
CA ILE A 118 8.33 -1.01 2.86
C ILE A 118 9.52 -0.84 1.93
N VAL A 119 10.22 -1.94 1.64
CA VAL A 119 11.43 -1.97 0.84
C VAL A 119 11.38 -3.05 -0.24
N SER A 120 12.21 -2.92 -1.29
CA SER A 120 12.37 -3.91 -2.36
C SER A 120 13.83 -4.35 -2.55
N SER A 121 14.70 -4.07 -1.58
CA SER A 121 16.11 -4.51 -1.62
C SER A 121 16.78 -4.45 -0.25
N ALA A 122 17.82 -5.28 -0.04
CA ALA A 122 18.66 -5.27 1.16
C ALA A 122 19.36 -3.89 1.35
N ARG A 123 19.78 -3.25 0.26
CA ARG A 123 20.36 -1.91 0.29
C ARG A 123 19.39 -0.87 0.87
N ALA A 124 18.11 -0.90 0.47
CA ALA A 124 17.11 0.02 1.00
C ALA A 124 16.83 -0.25 2.49
N ALA A 125 16.69 -1.51 2.89
CA ALA A 125 16.53 -1.91 4.28
C ALA A 125 17.68 -1.38 5.15
N LYS A 126 18.93 -1.66 4.74
CA LYS A 126 20.14 -1.19 5.42
C LYS A 126 20.14 0.34 5.57
N LEU A 127 19.93 1.06 4.47
CA LEU A 127 19.97 2.53 4.46
C LEU A 127 18.94 3.14 5.41
N ILE A 128 17.71 2.62 5.42
CA ILE A 128 16.66 3.10 6.32
C ILE A 128 17.04 2.83 7.78
N CYS A 129 17.45 1.61 8.12
CA CYS A 129 17.85 1.26 9.48
C CYS A 129 19.00 2.14 9.99
N GLU A 130 20.06 2.30 9.18
CA GLU A 130 21.22 3.13 9.54
C GLU A 130 20.82 4.61 9.73
N LYS A 131 20.00 5.17 8.84
CA LYS A 131 19.53 6.56 8.93
C LYS A 131 18.61 6.79 10.13
N TRP A 132 17.67 5.87 10.38
CA TRP A 132 16.78 5.98 11.54
C TRP A 132 17.57 5.89 12.85
N LEU A 133 18.52 4.96 12.94
CA LEU A 133 19.36 4.82 14.11
C LEU A 133 20.26 6.04 14.34
N ALA A 134 20.95 6.50 13.29
CA ALA A 134 21.86 7.63 13.40
C ALA A 134 21.14 8.92 13.82
N ASN A 135 20.00 9.21 13.20
CA ASN A 135 19.33 10.50 13.36
C ASN A 135 18.30 10.51 14.51
N TYR A 136 17.68 9.36 14.83
CA TYR A 136 16.53 9.30 15.74
C TYR A 136 16.72 8.29 16.89
N LYS A 137 17.83 7.53 16.90
CA LYS A 137 18.05 6.42 17.85
C LYS A 137 16.87 5.42 17.82
N TYR A 138 16.32 5.19 16.65
CA TYR A 138 15.17 4.34 16.42
C TYR A 138 15.50 3.22 15.44
N VAL A 139 15.04 2.02 15.72
CA VAL A 139 15.15 0.84 14.87
C VAL A 139 13.74 0.51 14.36
N PRO A 140 13.54 0.13 13.09
CA PRO A 140 12.23 -0.27 12.60
C PRO A 140 11.60 -1.37 13.46
N ASP A 141 10.29 -1.25 13.74
CA ASP A 141 9.55 -2.28 14.49
C ASP A 141 9.22 -3.52 13.63
N ALA A 142 9.24 -3.37 12.31
CA ALA A 142 9.20 -4.43 11.31
C ALA A 142 9.68 -3.85 9.98
N ILE A 143 10.03 -4.71 9.02
CA ILE A 143 10.31 -4.33 7.63
C ILE A 143 9.43 -5.15 6.71
N VAL A 144 8.70 -4.47 5.79
CA VAL A 144 7.96 -5.14 4.72
C VAL A 144 8.83 -5.22 3.47
N VAL A 145 9.00 -6.42 2.94
CA VAL A 145 9.73 -6.70 1.69
C VAL A 145 8.70 -6.92 0.59
N GLU A 146 8.60 -5.98 -0.34
CA GLU A 146 7.66 -6.06 -1.44
C GLU A 146 8.35 -6.56 -2.71
N GLY A 147 7.90 -7.72 -3.21
CA GLY A 147 8.38 -8.32 -4.45
C GLY A 147 7.69 -7.76 -5.71
N PRO A 148 8.24 -8.03 -6.91
CA PRO A 148 7.75 -7.47 -8.17
C PRO A 148 6.39 -8.00 -8.61
N LYS A 149 5.85 -9.04 -7.97
CA LYS A 149 4.51 -9.60 -8.23
C LYS A 149 3.39 -8.85 -7.50
N ALA A 150 3.71 -7.81 -6.73
CA ALA A 150 2.72 -6.97 -6.05
C ALA A 150 1.81 -6.23 -7.02
N GLY A 151 0.66 -5.78 -6.51
CA GLY A 151 -0.24 -4.84 -7.19
C GLY A 151 0.09 -3.39 -6.83
N GLY A 152 -0.42 -2.44 -7.61
CA GLY A 152 -0.12 -1.03 -7.38
C GLY A 152 1.25 -0.60 -7.88
N HIS A 153 1.82 0.41 -7.25
CA HIS A 153 3.13 0.95 -7.62
C HIS A 153 4.25 0.00 -7.19
N LEU A 154 5.17 -0.25 -8.11
CA LEU A 154 6.27 -1.19 -7.91
C LEU A 154 7.59 -0.45 -7.71
N GLY A 155 8.33 -0.81 -6.67
CA GLY A 155 9.66 -0.26 -6.35
C GLY A 155 10.79 -0.82 -7.22
N TYR A 156 10.50 -1.13 -8.47
CA TYR A 156 11.38 -1.77 -9.45
C TYR A 156 11.43 -0.96 -10.75
N LYS A 157 12.51 -1.07 -11.50
CA LYS A 157 12.54 -0.60 -12.88
C LYS A 157 11.71 -1.56 -13.76
N PRO A 158 11.15 -1.08 -14.89
CA PRO A 158 10.33 -1.93 -15.77
C PRO A 158 10.98 -3.26 -16.15
N GLU A 159 12.26 -3.25 -16.47
CA GLU A 159 13.05 -4.43 -16.86
C GLU A 159 13.27 -5.43 -15.71
N GLN A 160 13.19 -4.99 -14.47
CA GLN A 160 13.36 -5.83 -13.28
C GLN A 160 12.09 -6.59 -12.90
N ILE A 161 10.92 -6.13 -13.36
CA ILE A 161 9.63 -6.69 -12.93
C ILE A 161 9.43 -8.13 -13.39
N THR A 162 9.99 -8.47 -14.56
CA THR A 162 9.91 -9.81 -15.16
C THR A 162 11.21 -10.61 -15.03
N ASP A 163 12.25 -10.01 -14.45
CA ASP A 163 13.54 -10.67 -14.25
C ASP A 163 13.50 -11.51 -12.98
N GLU A 164 13.71 -12.81 -13.10
CA GLU A 164 13.73 -13.79 -12.01
C GLU A 164 14.73 -13.47 -10.90
N HIS A 165 15.81 -12.73 -11.20
CA HIS A 165 16.78 -12.30 -10.18
C HIS A 165 16.19 -11.34 -9.16
N PHE A 166 15.09 -10.66 -9.50
CA PHE A 166 14.34 -9.77 -8.63
C PHE A 166 13.11 -10.43 -8.01
N SER A 167 12.89 -11.74 -8.22
CA SER A 167 11.76 -12.45 -7.58
C SER A 167 11.84 -12.35 -6.05
N LEU A 168 10.68 -12.35 -5.40
CA LEU A 168 10.61 -12.28 -3.93
C LEU A 168 11.42 -13.41 -3.29
N GLU A 169 11.33 -14.60 -3.86
CA GLU A 169 12.04 -15.81 -3.40
C GLU A 169 13.57 -15.67 -3.44
N ARG A 170 14.10 -14.87 -4.37
CA ARG A 170 15.53 -14.56 -4.46
C ARG A 170 15.96 -13.45 -3.53
N LEU A 171 15.17 -12.38 -3.45
CA LEU A 171 15.51 -11.20 -2.66
C LEU A 171 15.33 -11.41 -1.17
N LEU A 172 14.33 -12.20 -0.75
CA LEU A 172 13.94 -12.32 0.64
C LEU A 172 15.06 -12.85 1.54
N PRO A 173 15.78 -13.95 1.21
CA PRO A 173 16.86 -14.45 2.07
C PRO A 173 17.99 -13.44 2.30
N GLU A 174 18.36 -12.67 1.27
CA GLU A 174 19.38 -11.62 1.38
C GLU A 174 18.91 -10.51 2.33
N ILE A 175 17.67 -10.05 2.17
CA ILE A 175 17.09 -9.00 3.01
C ILE A 175 16.95 -9.48 4.45
N VAL A 176 16.46 -10.70 4.66
CA VAL A 176 16.35 -11.32 5.99
C VAL A 176 17.72 -11.38 6.67
N SER A 177 18.77 -11.84 5.97
CA SER A 177 20.13 -11.90 6.48
C SER A 177 20.63 -10.52 6.92
N GLU A 178 20.46 -9.49 6.08
CA GLU A 178 20.89 -8.14 6.40
C GLU A 178 20.10 -7.52 7.56
N VAL A 179 18.77 -7.71 7.59
CA VAL A 179 17.92 -7.21 8.67
C VAL A 179 18.24 -7.89 10.01
N ARG A 180 18.47 -9.21 10.02
CA ARG A 180 18.88 -9.95 11.22
C ARG A 180 20.24 -9.48 11.72
N ARG A 181 21.21 -9.25 10.83
CA ARG A 181 22.52 -8.70 11.17
C ARG A 181 22.40 -7.34 11.85
N LEU A 182 21.54 -6.44 11.29
CA LEU A 182 21.27 -5.12 11.87
C LEU A 182 20.58 -5.24 13.24
N GLY A 183 19.58 -6.10 13.36
CA GLY A 183 18.88 -6.34 14.62
C GLY A 183 19.82 -6.86 15.72
N THR A 184 20.64 -7.85 15.41
CA THR A 184 21.62 -8.40 16.36
C THR A 184 22.63 -7.34 16.84
N ALA A 185 23.07 -6.46 15.94
CA ALA A 185 24.00 -5.38 16.31
C ALA A 185 23.38 -4.36 17.29
N HIS A 186 22.07 -4.39 17.49
CA HIS A 186 21.33 -3.47 18.36
C HIS A 186 20.47 -4.20 19.41
N ASP A 187 20.77 -5.48 19.66
CA ASP A 187 20.07 -6.33 20.63
C ASP A 187 18.54 -6.30 20.46
N THR A 188 18.08 -6.38 19.21
CA THR A 188 16.66 -6.37 18.86
C THR A 188 16.34 -7.33 17.73
N HIS A 189 15.13 -7.89 17.75
CA HIS A 189 14.57 -8.63 16.61
C HIS A 189 13.71 -7.68 15.78
N ILE A 190 14.03 -7.57 14.49
CA ILE A 190 13.24 -6.80 13.51
C ILE A 190 12.49 -7.80 12.64
N PRO A 191 11.17 -7.98 12.81
CA PRO A 191 10.41 -8.89 11.98
C PRO A 191 10.44 -8.49 10.50
N VAL A 192 10.64 -9.48 9.63
CA VAL A 192 10.60 -9.32 8.18
C VAL A 192 9.29 -9.88 7.62
N ILE A 193 8.51 -9.03 7.00
CA ILE A 193 7.19 -9.35 6.42
C ILE A 193 7.32 -9.38 4.91
N ALA A 194 7.02 -10.50 4.29
CA ALA A 194 7.08 -10.62 2.83
C ALA A 194 5.74 -10.24 2.17
N ALA A 195 5.81 -9.57 1.02
CA ALA A 195 4.65 -9.10 0.26
C ALA A 195 4.84 -9.27 -1.25
N GLY A 196 3.75 -9.43 -1.99
CA GLY A 196 3.74 -9.47 -3.45
C GLY A 196 3.75 -10.88 -4.03
N GLY A 197 2.62 -11.29 -4.61
CA GLY A 197 2.45 -12.59 -5.25
C GLY A 197 2.13 -13.75 -4.29
N ILE A 198 1.90 -13.49 -3.02
CA ILE A 198 1.50 -14.49 -2.02
C ILE A 198 -0.02 -14.62 -2.05
N TYR A 199 -0.54 -15.84 -2.27
CA TYR A 199 -1.97 -16.05 -2.47
C TYR A 199 -2.53 -17.26 -1.71
N THR A 200 -1.81 -18.37 -1.65
CA THR A 200 -2.25 -19.61 -0.99
C THR A 200 -1.54 -19.84 0.35
N GLY A 201 -2.04 -20.78 1.16
CA GLY A 201 -1.35 -21.23 2.37
C GLY A 201 0.02 -21.86 2.06
N GLU A 202 0.16 -22.51 0.92
CA GLU A 202 1.43 -23.06 0.44
C GLU A 202 2.44 -21.95 0.11
N ASP A 203 1.98 -20.85 -0.52
CA ASP A 203 2.83 -19.69 -0.73
C ASP A 203 3.32 -19.10 0.60
N ILE A 204 2.42 -18.98 1.59
CA ILE A 204 2.76 -18.50 2.92
C ILE A 204 3.82 -19.40 3.54
N TYR A 205 3.60 -20.70 3.54
CA TYR A 205 4.55 -21.67 4.10
C TYR A 205 5.93 -21.55 3.44
N ARG A 206 5.98 -21.57 2.11
CA ARG A 206 7.22 -21.45 1.34
C ARG A 206 7.98 -20.15 1.67
N ILE A 207 7.28 -19.04 1.78
CA ILE A 207 7.88 -17.73 2.13
C ILE A 207 8.40 -17.72 3.57
N MET A 208 7.68 -18.34 4.50
CA MET A 208 8.15 -18.48 5.88
C MET A 208 9.43 -19.34 5.98
N GLU A 209 9.54 -20.42 5.20
CA GLU A 209 10.75 -21.25 5.11
C GLU A 209 11.97 -20.46 4.59
N LEU A 210 11.74 -19.41 3.77
CA LEU A 210 12.79 -18.50 3.32
C LEU A 210 13.21 -17.47 4.39
N GLY A 211 12.59 -17.53 5.58
CA GLY A 211 12.97 -16.77 6.75
C GLY A 211 12.12 -15.53 7.04
N ALA A 212 11.00 -15.30 6.35
CA ALA A 212 10.05 -14.28 6.74
C ALA A 212 9.38 -14.62 8.08
N ASP A 213 9.08 -13.60 8.87
CA ASP A 213 8.34 -13.71 10.14
C ASP A 213 6.82 -13.58 9.93
N GLY A 214 6.40 -13.19 8.72
CA GLY A 214 5.00 -13.05 8.35
C GLY A 214 4.82 -12.63 6.91
N VAL A 215 3.56 -12.50 6.49
CA VAL A 215 3.21 -12.14 5.12
C VAL A 215 2.21 -10.98 5.07
N GLN A 216 2.34 -10.12 4.04
CA GLN A 216 1.35 -9.11 3.70
C GLN A 216 0.70 -9.44 2.36
N MET A 217 -0.62 -9.44 2.33
CA MET A 217 -1.43 -9.79 1.17
C MET A 217 -2.45 -8.67 0.90
N GLY A 218 -2.76 -8.44 -0.36
CA GLY A 218 -3.78 -7.45 -0.77
C GLY A 218 -4.87 -8.08 -1.62
N THR A 219 -4.50 -8.62 -2.77
CA THR A 219 -5.41 -9.15 -3.81
C THR A 219 -6.48 -10.09 -3.26
N ARG A 220 -6.11 -10.99 -2.33
CA ARG A 220 -7.01 -11.97 -1.72
C ARG A 220 -8.17 -11.32 -0.96
N PHE A 221 -7.97 -10.12 -0.41
CA PHE A 221 -8.97 -9.41 0.38
C PHE A 221 -9.92 -8.53 -0.44
N VAL A 222 -9.64 -8.31 -1.74
CA VAL A 222 -10.40 -7.34 -2.55
C VAL A 222 -11.83 -7.79 -2.82
N THR A 223 -12.05 -9.08 -3.01
CA THR A 223 -13.36 -9.63 -3.38
C THR A 223 -14.23 -10.03 -2.17
N THR A 224 -13.72 -9.85 -0.95
CA THR A 224 -14.51 -10.11 0.27
C THR A 224 -15.67 -9.14 0.43
N GLU A 225 -16.69 -9.52 1.17
CA GLU A 225 -17.83 -8.65 1.50
C GLU A 225 -17.39 -7.41 2.25
N GLU A 226 -16.43 -7.54 3.17
CA GLU A 226 -15.91 -6.50 4.05
C GLU A 226 -15.02 -5.48 3.34
N CYS A 227 -14.53 -5.79 2.13
CA CYS A 227 -13.79 -4.83 1.32
C CYS A 227 -14.68 -3.63 1.01
N ASP A 228 -14.14 -2.43 1.26
CA ASP A 228 -14.90 -1.18 1.20
C ASP A 228 -15.19 -0.69 -0.25
N ALA A 229 -14.65 -1.37 -1.28
CA ALA A 229 -14.87 -1.05 -2.68
C ALA A 229 -16.28 -1.46 -3.16
N SER A 230 -16.75 -0.83 -4.23
CA SER A 230 -18.02 -1.18 -4.86
C SER A 230 -18.02 -2.60 -5.44
N THR A 231 -19.21 -3.17 -5.62
CA THR A 231 -19.40 -4.49 -6.24
C THR A 231 -18.78 -4.57 -7.64
N GLU A 232 -18.89 -3.50 -8.42
CA GLU A 232 -18.34 -3.42 -9.78
C GLU A 232 -16.81 -3.47 -9.75
N PHE A 233 -16.18 -2.83 -8.75
CA PHE A 233 -14.74 -2.93 -8.55
C PHE A 233 -14.33 -4.37 -8.24
N LYS A 234 -14.99 -5.02 -7.29
CA LYS A 234 -14.73 -6.44 -6.92
C LYS A 234 -14.93 -7.36 -8.11
N ARG A 235 -16.00 -7.15 -8.90
CA ARG A 235 -16.29 -7.91 -10.11
C ARG A 235 -15.17 -7.82 -11.14
N SER A 236 -14.53 -6.65 -11.30
CA SER A 236 -13.41 -6.51 -12.24
C SER A 236 -12.21 -7.42 -11.91
N TYR A 237 -12.04 -7.78 -10.64
CA TYR A 237 -11.03 -8.77 -10.24
C TYR A 237 -11.45 -10.21 -10.56
N ILE A 238 -12.74 -10.53 -10.34
CA ILE A 238 -13.28 -11.88 -10.60
C ILE A 238 -13.27 -12.19 -12.10
N GLU A 239 -13.55 -11.18 -12.93
CA GLU A 239 -13.61 -11.29 -14.38
C GLU A 239 -12.22 -11.22 -15.05
N ALA A 240 -11.18 -10.77 -14.32
CA ALA A 240 -9.85 -10.60 -14.89
C ALA A 240 -9.17 -11.95 -15.16
N SER A 241 -8.67 -12.10 -16.38
CA SER A 241 -7.78 -13.20 -16.78
C SER A 241 -6.30 -12.77 -16.60
N GLN A 242 -5.38 -13.73 -16.74
CA GLN A 242 -3.95 -13.43 -16.71
C GLN A 242 -3.52 -12.42 -17.79
N GLN A 243 -4.19 -12.43 -18.94
CA GLN A 243 -3.89 -11.54 -20.06
C GLN A 243 -4.32 -10.10 -19.79
N ASP A 244 -5.24 -9.89 -18.84
CA ASP A 244 -5.71 -8.56 -18.46
C ASP A 244 -4.78 -7.88 -17.44
N ILE A 245 -3.80 -8.58 -16.89
CA ILE A 245 -2.87 -8.02 -15.93
C ILE A 245 -1.68 -7.39 -16.65
N GLU A 246 -1.59 -6.07 -16.61
CA GLU A 246 -0.55 -5.32 -17.32
C GLU A 246 0.28 -4.39 -16.41
N ILE A 247 1.47 -4.03 -16.87
CA ILE A 247 2.29 -2.98 -16.26
C ILE A 247 2.00 -1.66 -16.95
N ILE A 248 1.62 -0.66 -16.18
CA ILE A 248 1.32 0.69 -16.63
C ILE A 248 2.34 1.69 -16.11
N GLN A 249 2.51 2.79 -16.84
CA GLN A 249 3.24 3.96 -16.35
C GLN A 249 2.29 4.84 -15.52
N SER A 250 2.60 4.99 -14.23
CA SER A 250 1.79 5.80 -13.33
C SER A 250 2.24 7.27 -13.30
N PRO A 251 1.32 8.22 -13.10
CA PRO A 251 1.64 9.64 -12.84
C PRO A 251 2.54 9.88 -11.61
N VAL A 252 2.68 8.89 -10.75
CA VAL A 252 3.61 8.95 -9.58
C VAL A 252 5.07 8.81 -10.02
N GLY A 253 5.34 8.44 -11.29
CA GLY A 253 6.68 8.23 -11.81
C GLY A 253 7.25 6.83 -11.55
N MET A 254 6.39 5.89 -11.14
CA MET A 254 6.73 4.48 -10.91
C MET A 254 5.90 3.58 -11.85
N PRO A 255 6.41 2.41 -12.26
CA PRO A 255 5.57 1.42 -12.90
C PRO A 255 4.50 0.92 -11.90
N GLY A 256 3.34 0.53 -12.41
CA GLY A 256 2.26 -0.04 -11.61
C GLY A 256 1.64 -1.24 -12.28
N ARG A 257 1.16 -2.22 -11.50
CA ARG A 257 0.43 -3.36 -12.04
C ARG A 257 -1.06 -3.16 -11.87
N ALA A 258 -1.82 -3.30 -12.97
CA ALA A 258 -3.24 -3.01 -13.03
C ALA A 258 -3.99 -4.03 -13.90
N ILE A 259 -5.31 -4.06 -13.73
CA ILE A 259 -6.22 -4.77 -14.63
C ILE A 259 -6.49 -3.86 -15.83
N HIS A 260 -6.22 -4.37 -17.03
CA HIS A 260 -6.49 -3.73 -18.31
C HIS A 260 -7.97 -3.40 -18.46
N ASN A 261 -8.29 -2.22 -19.00
CA ASN A 261 -9.66 -1.83 -19.29
C ASN A 261 -9.73 -0.67 -20.32
N SER A 262 -10.94 -0.31 -20.71
CA SER A 262 -11.19 0.77 -21.69
C SER A 262 -10.68 2.16 -21.24
N PHE A 263 -10.52 2.41 -19.94
CA PHE A 263 -9.90 3.64 -19.44
C PHE A 263 -8.42 3.68 -19.79
N LEU A 264 -7.68 2.61 -19.49
CA LEU A 264 -6.23 2.50 -19.77
C LEU A 264 -5.96 2.54 -21.28
N GLU A 265 -6.83 1.95 -22.11
CA GLU A 265 -6.73 2.11 -23.57
C GLU A 265 -6.81 3.58 -24.00
N ARG A 266 -7.74 4.34 -23.46
CA ARG A 266 -7.85 5.78 -23.73
C ARG A 266 -6.68 6.59 -23.19
N VAL A 267 -6.08 6.15 -22.08
CA VAL A 267 -4.83 6.74 -21.57
C VAL A 267 -3.69 6.56 -22.58
N LYS A 268 -3.50 5.35 -23.12
CA LYS A 268 -2.51 5.06 -24.17
C LYS A 268 -2.70 5.93 -25.42
N GLN A 269 -3.94 6.27 -25.75
CA GLN A 269 -4.31 7.16 -26.86
C GLN A 269 -4.17 8.67 -26.53
N GLY A 270 -3.74 9.04 -25.32
CA GLY A 270 -3.62 10.44 -24.90
C GLY A 270 -4.93 11.15 -24.58
N LEU A 271 -6.05 10.42 -24.49
CA LEU A 271 -7.40 10.99 -24.34
C LEU A 271 -7.80 11.28 -22.89
N LYS A 272 -6.88 11.09 -21.93
CA LYS A 272 -7.19 11.22 -20.49
C LYS A 272 -6.36 12.26 -19.77
N GLN A 273 -5.55 13.04 -20.49
CA GLN A 273 -4.73 14.09 -19.91
C GLN A 273 -5.60 15.11 -19.12
N PRO A 274 -5.24 15.41 -17.86
CA PRO A 274 -6.01 16.35 -17.04
C PRO A 274 -5.77 17.79 -17.48
N LYS A 275 -6.80 18.62 -17.44
CA LYS A 275 -6.70 20.07 -17.76
C LYS A 275 -6.20 20.88 -16.56
N SER A 276 -6.43 20.43 -15.34
CA SER A 276 -6.07 21.11 -14.10
C SER A 276 -5.96 20.11 -12.95
N CYS A 277 -5.27 20.47 -11.87
CA CYS A 277 -5.17 19.69 -10.67
C CYS A 277 -5.65 20.49 -9.44
N PRO A 278 -6.82 20.16 -8.87
CA PRO A 278 -7.30 20.81 -7.66
C PRO A 278 -6.78 20.15 -6.36
N PHE A 279 -6.08 19.01 -6.45
CA PHE A 279 -5.77 18.18 -5.28
C PHE A 279 -4.33 18.30 -4.81
N ASN A 280 -3.39 18.54 -5.72
CA ASN A 280 -1.94 18.52 -5.42
C ASN A 280 -1.53 17.33 -4.52
N CYS A 281 -2.04 16.12 -4.87
CA CYS A 281 -2.00 14.95 -3.98
C CYS A 281 -0.66 14.21 -3.98
N ILE A 282 0.14 14.35 -5.04
CA ILE A 282 1.44 13.68 -5.25
C ILE A 282 2.51 14.73 -5.53
N LYS A 283 3.64 14.64 -4.81
CA LYS A 283 4.76 15.60 -4.88
C LYS A 283 5.37 15.73 -6.28
N THR A 284 5.47 14.62 -7.01
CA THR A 284 6.14 14.52 -8.31
C THR A 284 5.18 14.66 -9.49
N CYS A 285 3.87 14.81 -9.25
CA CYS A 285 2.89 14.89 -10.31
C CYS A 285 2.93 16.27 -10.98
N ASP A 286 3.27 16.27 -12.25
CA ASP A 286 3.13 17.44 -13.13
C ASP A 286 1.87 17.26 -13.99
N VAL A 287 0.86 18.10 -13.75
CA VAL A 287 -0.42 18.03 -14.43
C VAL A 287 -0.30 18.22 -15.95
N THR A 288 0.68 19.00 -16.40
CA THR A 288 0.88 19.31 -17.83
C THR A 288 1.44 18.12 -18.62
N HIS A 289 2.15 17.21 -17.94
CA HIS A 289 2.76 16.02 -18.54
C HIS A 289 2.12 14.71 -18.05
N SER A 290 1.17 14.80 -17.12
CA SER A 290 0.52 13.62 -16.59
C SER A 290 -0.44 12.99 -17.60
N PRO A 291 -0.38 11.68 -17.87
CA PRO A 291 -1.28 11.03 -18.83
C PRO A 291 -2.73 10.98 -18.32
N TYR A 292 -2.96 11.07 -17.03
CA TYR A 292 -4.28 11.12 -16.38
C TYR A 292 -4.17 11.58 -14.92
N CYS A 293 -5.28 11.98 -14.32
CA CYS A 293 -5.33 12.26 -12.87
C CYS A 293 -5.51 10.94 -12.09
N ILE A 294 -4.43 10.45 -11.45
CA ILE A 294 -4.43 9.16 -10.79
C ILE A 294 -5.46 9.06 -9.65
N ILE A 295 -5.59 10.12 -8.84
CA ILE A 295 -6.50 10.06 -7.69
C ILE A 295 -7.96 9.98 -8.13
N MET A 296 -8.32 10.69 -9.22
CA MET A 296 -9.66 10.61 -9.78
C MET A 296 -9.92 9.27 -10.47
N ALA A 297 -8.93 8.72 -11.17
CA ALA A 297 -9.05 7.41 -11.81
C ALA A 297 -9.30 6.31 -10.75
N LEU A 298 -8.52 6.30 -9.67
CA LEU A 298 -8.69 5.32 -8.59
C LEU A 298 -9.98 5.55 -7.78
N TYR A 299 -10.38 6.80 -7.55
CA TYR A 299 -11.66 7.11 -6.91
C TYR A 299 -12.87 6.67 -7.75
N ASN A 300 -12.83 6.93 -9.06
CA ASN A 300 -13.88 6.47 -9.96
C ASN A 300 -13.99 4.94 -9.97
N ALA A 301 -12.86 4.23 -10.01
CA ALA A 301 -12.84 2.78 -9.93
C ALA A 301 -13.43 2.28 -8.60
N PHE A 302 -13.00 2.85 -7.47
CA PHE A 302 -13.59 2.57 -6.15
C PHE A 302 -15.11 2.68 -6.13
N LYS A 303 -15.66 3.71 -6.80
CA LYS A 303 -17.12 3.95 -6.94
C LYS A 303 -17.78 3.07 -8.00
N GLY A 304 -17.06 2.14 -8.65
CA GLY A 304 -17.58 1.25 -9.69
C GLY A 304 -17.55 1.81 -11.12
N ASN A 305 -17.10 3.04 -11.31
CA ASN A 305 -16.99 3.64 -12.64
C ASN A 305 -15.65 3.30 -13.31
N LEU A 306 -15.51 2.06 -13.77
CA LEU A 306 -14.30 1.55 -14.43
C LEU A 306 -14.10 2.12 -15.85
N SER A 307 -15.09 2.78 -16.43
CA SER A 307 -14.92 3.52 -17.69
C SER A 307 -14.17 4.86 -17.49
N ALA A 308 -14.12 5.37 -16.26
CA ALA A 308 -13.42 6.60 -15.88
C ALA A 308 -12.24 6.34 -14.90
N GLY A 309 -11.91 5.07 -14.64
CA GLY A 309 -10.84 4.66 -13.76
C GLY A 309 -10.39 3.23 -14.00
N TYR A 310 -9.45 2.75 -13.19
CA TYR A 310 -8.90 1.40 -13.30
C TYR A 310 -8.55 0.84 -11.91
N ALA A 311 -8.44 -0.48 -11.82
CA ALA A 311 -8.05 -1.18 -10.61
C ALA A 311 -6.56 -1.58 -10.67
N PHE A 312 -5.78 -1.22 -9.64
CA PHE A 312 -4.49 -1.86 -9.40
C PHE A 312 -4.69 -3.30 -8.93
N ALA A 313 -3.87 -4.24 -9.36
CA ALA A 313 -3.99 -5.63 -8.98
C ALA A 313 -2.64 -6.33 -8.92
N GLY A 314 -2.46 -7.29 -8.01
CA GLY A 314 -1.33 -8.20 -8.01
C GLY A 314 -1.40 -9.20 -9.17
N VAL A 315 -0.29 -9.86 -9.46
CA VAL A 315 -0.21 -10.84 -10.56
C VAL A 315 -1.24 -11.98 -10.41
N ASN A 316 -1.60 -12.32 -9.18
CA ASN A 316 -2.52 -13.41 -8.84
C ASN A 316 -4.01 -12.98 -8.80
N ALA A 317 -4.35 -11.78 -9.28
CA ALA A 317 -5.76 -11.36 -9.36
C ALA A 317 -6.60 -12.31 -10.23
N CYS A 318 -6.01 -12.86 -11.28
CA CYS A 318 -6.64 -13.84 -12.15
C CYS A 318 -6.97 -15.19 -11.49
N LEU A 319 -6.52 -15.43 -10.27
CA LEU A 319 -6.88 -16.63 -9.48
C LEU A 319 -8.16 -16.43 -8.65
N LEU A 320 -8.68 -15.20 -8.59
CA LEU A 320 -9.96 -14.91 -7.96
C LEU A 320 -11.09 -15.24 -8.95
N TYR A 321 -11.94 -16.18 -8.60
CA TYR A 321 -13.07 -16.63 -9.44
C TYR A 321 -14.41 -16.65 -8.67
N THR A 322 -14.37 -16.28 -7.38
CA THR A 322 -15.56 -16.14 -6.53
C THR A 322 -15.44 -14.92 -5.65
N SER A 323 -16.55 -14.51 -5.05
CA SER A 323 -16.58 -13.49 -3.99
C SER A 323 -16.15 -14.04 -2.63
N ASP A 324 -15.90 -15.34 -2.53
CA ASP A 324 -15.49 -16.00 -1.29
C ASP A 324 -13.95 -15.90 -1.14
N ALA A 325 -13.50 -15.26 -0.11
CA ALA A 325 -12.09 -15.19 0.23
C ALA A 325 -11.79 -15.87 1.56
#